data_9d4371fc74ccf74f9c37f21b974681af
#
_entry.id   9d4371fc74ccf74f9c37f21b974681af
#
_cell.length_a   1.000
_cell.length_b   1.000
_cell.length_c   1.000
_cell.angle_alpha   90.00
_cell.angle_beta   90.00
_cell.angle_gamma   90.00
#
_symmetry.space_group_name_H-M   'P 1'
#
loop_
_entity.id
_entity.type
_entity.pdbx_description
1 polymer ?
#
loop_
_entity_poly.entity_id
_entity_poly.type
_entity_poly.pdbx_seq_one_letter_code
_entity_poly.pdbx_strand_id
1 'polypeptide(L)'
;HGTRMASAPPCASITTGVWITGSVKSEKSQSGMWAVAPTPSLGIPGSVNASNLGGSSWYVLSSGKEKAAAVDFLNEVYAKDVDFYQAILQSRGAVGTLLASRTGKEYSAPDAFFGGAKVWQQFSDYLGKVPSVNYGMYTYEADAAVAAQLPSLIQGTPVDKVLDNIQQQVAAQIK
;
A
#
# COMPACT_ATOMS: atom_id res chain seq x y z
N HIS A 1 12.77 -8.02 1.93
CA HIS A 1 11.54 -8.82 1.88
C HIS A 1 11.62 -9.97 0.86
N GLY A 2 12.31 -9.81 -0.29
CA GLY A 2 12.40 -10.84 -1.33
C GLY A 2 13.10 -12.12 -0.92
N THR A 3 14.11 -12.06 -0.07
CA THR A 3 14.90 -13.23 0.37
C THR A 3 14.15 -14.20 1.30
N ARG A 4 13.08 -13.76 1.94
CA ARG A 4 12.27 -14.63 2.81
C ARG A 4 11.26 -15.50 2.05
N MET A 5 10.91 -15.13 0.81
CA MET A 5 9.92 -15.89 0.04
C MET A 5 10.48 -17.17 -0.57
N ALA A 6 11.78 -17.23 -0.83
CA ALA A 6 12.43 -18.40 -1.44
C ALA A 6 12.83 -19.52 -0.45
N SER A 7 12.99 -19.20 0.85
CA SER A 7 13.51 -20.15 1.85
C SER A 7 12.56 -20.42 3.03
N ALA A 8 11.42 -19.72 3.13
CA ALA A 8 10.41 -19.96 4.16
C ALA A 8 9.35 -20.97 3.68
N PRO A 9 8.60 -21.63 4.61
CA PRO A 9 7.44 -22.39 4.22
C PRO A 9 6.50 -21.49 3.38
N PRO A 10 5.80 -22.05 2.39
CA PRO A 10 5.03 -21.27 1.42
C PRO A 10 4.06 -20.33 2.14
N CYS A 11 4.24 -19.03 1.92
CA CYS A 11 3.32 -18.02 2.43
C CYS A 11 2.05 -18.06 1.58
N ALA A 12 0.92 -18.42 2.19
CA ALA A 12 -0.34 -18.59 1.47
C ALA A 12 -0.94 -17.25 1.03
N SER A 13 -0.69 -16.16 1.77
CA SER A 13 -1.18 -14.82 1.45
C SER A 13 -0.31 -13.72 2.07
N ILE A 14 -0.33 -12.55 1.46
CA ILE A 14 0.36 -11.35 1.96
C ILE A 14 -0.62 -10.19 1.88
N THR A 15 -0.97 -9.61 3.03
CA THR A 15 -1.75 -8.38 3.10
C THR A 15 -0.79 -7.20 3.13
N THR A 16 -0.74 -6.42 2.04
CA THR A 16 0.23 -5.33 1.90
C THR A 16 -0.16 -4.38 0.76
N GLY A 17 0.66 -3.37 0.50
CA GLY A 17 0.46 -2.46 -0.63
C GLY A 17 0.90 -3.04 -1.98
N VAL A 18 0.46 -2.41 -3.04
CA VAL A 18 0.66 -2.84 -4.44
C VAL A 18 2.13 -3.03 -4.84
N TRP A 19 3.05 -2.33 -4.20
CA TRP A 19 4.50 -2.42 -4.46
C TRP A 19 5.09 -3.82 -4.23
N ILE A 20 4.43 -4.68 -3.46
CA ILE A 20 4.89 -6.06 -3.22
C ILE A 20 4.96 -6.86 -4.51
N THR A 21 4.22 -6.48 -5.55
CA THR A 21 4.23 -7.14 -6.86
C THR A 21 5.63 -7.23 -7.45
N GLY A 22 6.45 -6.19 -7.30
CA GLY A 22 7.85 -6.21 -7.73
C GLY A 22 8.68 -7.26 -6.99
N SER A 23 8.50 -7.39 -5.67
CA SER A 23 9.19 -8.39 -4.85
C SER A 23 8.73 -9.81 -5.16
N VAL A 24 7.42 -10.02 -5.34
CA VAL A 24 6.87 -11.33 -5.69
C VAL A 24 7.37 -11.77 -7.08
N LYS A 25 7.38 -10.87 -8.05
CA LYS A 25 7.87 -11.13 -9.42
C LYS A 25 9.37 -11.44 -9.51
N SER A 26 10.16 -11.12 -8.46
CA SER A 26 11.58 -11.47 -8.44
C SER A 26 11.82 -12.97 -8.38
N GLU A 27 10.86 -13.74 -7.81
CA GLU A 27 10.91 -15.20 -7.77
C GLU A 27 10.20 -15.77 -9.01
N LYS A 28 10.96 -15.95 -10.09
CA LYS A 28 10.45 -16.37 -11.40
C LYS A 28 9.78 -17.74 -11.40
N SER A 29 10.22 -18.64 -10.52
CA SER A 29 9.66 -19.99 -10.41
C SER A 29 8.21 -20.01 -9.94
N GLN A 30 7.73 -18.91 -9.35
CA GLN A 30 6.35 -18.77 -8.87
C GLN A 30 5.41 -18.11 -9.89
N SER A 31 5.84 -17.94 -11.13
CA SER A 31 4.98 -17.41 -12.19
C SER A 31 3.72 -18.28 -12.38
N GLY A 32 2.57 -17.64 -12.40
CA GLY A 32 1.26 -18.29 -12.48
C GLY A 32 0.69 -18.83 -11.15
N MET A 33 1.45 -18.72 -10.04
CA MET A 33 1.02 -19.22 -8.73
C MET A 33 0.37 -18.16 -7.83
N TRP A 34 0.40 -16.90 -8.25
CA TRP A 34 -0.12 -15.78 -7.47
C TRP A 34 -1.38 -15.18 -8.08
N ALA A 35 -2.30 -14.78 -7.20
CA ALA A 35 -3.48 -14.01 -7.57
C ALA A 35 -3.64 -12.80 -6.65
N VAL A 36 -4.34 -11.79 -7.13
CA VAL A 36 -4.72 -10.60 -6.34
C VAL A 36 -6.16 -10.77 -5.87
N ALA A 37 -6.40 -10.51 -4.60
CA ALA A 37 -7.73 -10.51 -3.99
C ALA A 37 -7.95 -9.21 -3.21
N PRO A 38 -9.21 -8.77 -3.04
CA PRO A 38 -9.51 -7.64 -2.17
C PRO A 38 -9.18 -7.99 -0.72
N THR A 39 -8.92 -6.97 0.09
CA THR A 39 -8.77 -7.13 1.54
C THR A 39 -10.04 -7.75 2.12
N PRO A 40 -9.95 -8.74 3.02
CA PRO A 40 -11.12 -9.31 3.67
C PRO A 40 -11.95 -8.25 4.42
N SER A 41 -13.27 -8.35 4.34
CA SER A 41 -14.15 -7.55 5.18
C SER A 41 -14.13 -8.08 6.62
N LEU A 42 -14.13 -7.17 7.59
CA LEU A 42 -14.15 -7.54 9.01
C LEU A 42 -15.53 -7.97 9.53
N GLY A 43 -16.59 -7.87 8.71
CA GLY A 43 -17.95 -8.24 9.11
C GLY A 43 -18.60 -7.29 10.12
N ILE A 44 -18.06 -6.10 10.30
CA ILE A 44 -18.59 -5.04 11.16
C ILE A 44 -19.22 -3.92 10.34
N PRO A 45 -20.20 -3.15 10.85
CA PRO A 45 -20.79 -2.03 10.14
C PRO A 45 -19.74 -1.03 9.66
N GLY A 46 -19.84 -0.60 8.41
CA GLY A 46 -18.89 0.32 7.80
C GLY A 46 -17.58 -0.31 7.31
N SER A 47 -17.34 -1.60 7.55
CA SER A 47 -16.18 -2.29 6.97
C SER A 47 -16.30 -2.41 5.47
N VAL A 48 -15.21 -2.10 4.78
CA VAL A 48 -15.06 -2.29 3.33
C VAL A 48 -13.93 -3.28 3.06
N ASN A 49 -14.00 -3.95 1.93
CA ASN A 49 -12.98 -4.90 1.50
C ASN A 49 -11.88 -4.25 0.65
N ALA A 50 -11.51 -3.03 1.00
CA ALA A 50 -10.45 -2.26 0.37
C ALA A 50 -9.73 -1.43 1.42
N SER A 51 -8.41 -1.30 1.29
CA SER A 51 -7.58 -0.48 2.16
C SER A 51 -6.39 0.03 1.37
N ASN A 52 -5.66 0.97 1.95
CA ASN A 52 -4.35 1.36 1.46
C ASN A 52 -3.29 1.13 2.54
N LEU A 53 -2.07 0.93 2.12
CA LEU A 53 -0.91 0.90 2.99
C LEU A 53 0.17 1.78 2.37
N GLY A 54 0.58 2.82 3.10
CA GLY A 54 1.57 3.80 2.63
C GLY A 54 0.99 4.82 1.66
N GLY A 55 1.84 5.35 0.86
CA GLY A 55 1.65 6.48 -0.03
C GLY A 55 2.84 7.42 0.11
N SER A 56 3.13 8.18 -0.94
CA SER A 56 4.24 9.12 -0.94
C SER A 56 3.81 10.46 -1.50
N SER A 57 4.32 11.52 -0.92
CA SER A 57 4.07 12.89 -1.35
C SER A 57 5.37 13.58 -1.70
N TRP A 58 5.29 14.53 -2.61
CA TRP A 58 6.40 15.41 -2.95
C TRP A 58 6.26 16.74 -2.23
N TYR A 59 7.36 17.25 -1.73
CA TYR A 59 7.42 18.54 -1.05
C TYR A 59 8.53 19.40 -1.64
N VAL A 60 8.25 20.68 -1.84
CA VAL A 60 9.25 21.68 -2.21
C VAL A 60 9.59 22.46 -0.96
N LEU A 61 10.87 22.43 -0.57
CA LEU A 61 11.34 23.12 0.63
C LEU A 61 11.22 24.65 0.47
N SER A 62 10.72 25.32 1.50
CA SER A 62 10.59 26.80 1.51
C SER A 62 11.93 27.51 1.38
N SER A 63 13.01 26.90 1.85
CA SER A 63 14.39 27.39 1.75
C SER A 63 15.05 27.13 0.39
N GLY A 64 14.42 26.33 -0.51
CA GLY A 64 14.97 26.03 -1.84
C GLY A 64 15.14 27.28 -2.70
N LYS A 65 16.23 27.39 -3.44
CA LYS A 65 16.49 28.54 -4.32
C LYS A 65 15.67 28.47 -5.61
N GLU A 66 15.47 27.26 -6.14
CA GLU A 66 14.79 27.00 -7.42
C GLU A 66 13.36 26.46 -7.22
N LYS A 67 12.60 27.05 -6.30
CA LYS A 67 11.25 26.56 -5.95
C LYS A 67 10.30 26.56 -7.13
N ALA A 68 10.30 27.61 -7.94
CA ALA A 68 9.42 27.72 -9.09
C ALA A 68 9.68 26.58 -10.09
N ALA A 69 10.94 26.34 -10.46
CA ALA A 69 11.31 25.25 -11.37
C ALA A 69 10.96 23.87 -10.79
N ALA A 70 11.13 23.67 -9.48
CA ALA A 70 10.73 22.42 -8.82
C ALA A 70 9.22 22.19 -8.86
N VAL A 71 8.42 23.23 -8.62
CA VAL A 71 6.95 23.15 -8.72
C VAL A 71 6.51 22.88 -10.15
N ASP A 72 7.10 23.56 -11.12
CA ASP A 72 6.79 23.36 -12.53
C ASP A 72 7.12 21.92 -12.97
N PHE A 73 8.30 21.39 -12.57
CA PHE A 73 8.67 20.01 -12.81
C PHE A 73 7.64 19.02 -12.23
N LEU A 74 7.24 19.20 -10.97
CA LEU A 74 6.25 18.34 -10.32
C LEU A 74 4.89 18.41 -11.03
N ASN A 75 4.48 19.59 -11.47
CA ASN A 75 3.23 19.75 -12.20
C ASN A 75 3.28 19.08 -13.57
N GLU A 76 4.34 19.25 -14.33
CA GLU A 76 4.44 18.65 -15.66
C GLU A 76 4.53 17.13 -15.58
N VAL A 77 5.36 16.58 -14.69
CA VAL A 77 5.60 15.13 -14.61
C VAL A 77 4.50 14.40 -13.84
N TYR A 78 4.14 14.89 -12.64
CA TYR A 78 3.24 14.13 -11.75
C TYR A 78 1.77 14.53 -11.85
N ALA A 79 1.45 15.73 -12.34
CA ALA A 79 0.07 16.16 -12.46
C ALA A 79 -0.50 16.06 -13.89
N LYS A 80 0.35 15.92 -14.91
CA LYS A 80 -0.09 15.97 -16.31
C LYS A 80 0.39 14.81 -17.19
N ASP A 81 1.57 14.25 -16.93
CA ASP A 81 2.19 13.28 -17.83
C ASP A 81 1.63 11.87 -17.62
N VAL A 82 0.67 11.49 -18.46
CA VAL A 82 0.06 10.16 -18.47
C VAL A 82 1.06 9.09 -18.89
N ASP A 83 1.95 9.36 -19.83
CA ASP A 83 2.92 8.40 -20.35
C ASP A 83 3.99 8.07 -19.29
N PHE A 84 4.39 9.06 -18.48
CA PHE A 84 5.23 8.83 -17.31
C PHE A 84 4.61 7.77 -16.38
N TYR A 85 3.31 7.89 -16.08
CA TYR A 85 2.63 6.92 -15.22
C TYR A 85 2.52 5.52 -15.85
N GLN A 86 2.38 5.40 -17.18
CA GLN A 86 2.45 4.11 -17.84
C GLN A 86 3.86 3.49 -17.70
N ALA A 87 4.90 4.29 -17.88
CA ALA A 87 6.29 3.83 -17.78
C ALA A 87 6.66 3.37 -16.37
N ILE A 88 6.28 4.10 -15.31
CA ILE A 88 6.57 3.70 -13.93
C ILE A 88 5.72 2.52 -13.47
N LEU A 89 4.51 2.37 -13.96
CA LEU A 89 3.70 1.19 -13.70
C LEU A 89 4.37 -0.07 -14.26
N GLN A 90 4.79 -0.03 -15.52
CA GLN A 90 5.46 -1.14 -16.18
C GLN A 90 6.79 -1.49 -15.53
N SER A 91 7.63 -0.48 -15.25
CA SER A 91 9.01 -0.68 -14.79
C SER A 91 9.14 -0.92 -13.28
N ARG A 92 8.22 -0.41 -12.47
CA ARG A 92 8.30 -0.39 -11.00
C ARG A 92 7.06 -0.93 -10.30
N GLY A 93 5.96 -1.18 -11.01
CA GLY A 93 4.68 -1.53 -10.40
C GLY A 93 4.09 -0.38 -9.54
N ALA A 94 4.44 0.85 -9.87
CA ALA A 94 3.97 2.02 -9.13
C ALA A 94 2.62 2.48 -9.69
N VAL A 95 1.57 2.34 -8.87
CA VAL A 95 0.23 2.86 -9.21
C VAL A 95 0.17 4.35 -8.91
N GLY A 96 -0.13 5.13 -9.94
CA GLY A 96 -0.17 6.58 -9.85
C GLY A 96 -1.47 7.15 -9.28
N THR A 97 -1.37 8.39 -8.78
CA THR A 97 -2.53 9.16 -8.29
C THR A 97 -3.25 9.92 -9.40
N LEU A 98 -2.62 10.13 -10.56
CA LEU A 98 -3.23 10.79 -11.71
C LEU A 98 -4.34 9.91 -12.29
N LEU A 99 -5.60 10.31 -12.12
CA LEU A 99 -6.76 9.52 -12.55
C LEU A 99 -6.76 9.22 -14.04
N ALA A 100 -6.36 10.19 -14.87
CA ALA A 100 -6.27 10.01 -16.32
C ALA A 100 -5.32 8.88 -16.74
N SER A 101 -4.30 8.57 -15.95
CA SER A 101 -3.35 7.48 -16.25
C SER A 101 -3.97 6.10 -16.18
N ARG A 102 -5.04 5.94 -15.40
CA ARG A 102 -5.68 4.63 -15.12
C ARG A 102 -6.41 4.03 -16.32
N THR A 103 -6.71 4.83 -17.32
CA THR A 103 -7.30 4.37 -18.58
C THR A 103 -6.25 3.96 -19.62
N GLY A 104 -4.97 4.10 -19.30
CA GLY A 104 -3.87 3.75 -20.20
C GLY A 104 -3.71 2.23 -20.37
N LYS A 105 -3.02 1.86 -21.44
CA LYS A 105 -2.87 0.47 -21.87
C LYS A 105 -2.21 -0.43 -20.83
N GLU A 106 -1.26 0.09 -20.04
CA GLU A 106 -0.54 -0.70 -19.05
C GLU A 106 -1.44 -1.14 -17.88
N TYR A 107 -2.45 -0.33 -17.52
CA TYR A 107 -3.44 -0.71 -16.50
C TYR A 107 -4.34 -1.86 -16.95
N SER A 108 -4.65 -1.94 -18.23
CA SER A 108 -5.51 -3.00 -18.80
C SER A 108 -4.74 -4.19 -19.34
N ALA A 109 -3.39 -4.14 -19.34
CA ALA A 109 -2.54 -5.21 -19.84
C ALA A 109 -2.64 -6.46 -18.94
N PRO A 110 -2.74 -7.66 -19.55
CA PRO A 110 -2.64 -8.90 -18.79
C PRO A 110 -1.21 -9.11 -18.28
N ASP A 111 -1.07 -9.59 -17.05
CA ASP A 111 0.23 -9.85 -16.43
C ASP A 111 0.48 -11.36 -16.38
N ALA A 112 1.44 -11.82 -17.16
CA ALA A 112 1.77 -13.24 -17.29
C ALA A 112 2.18 -13.88 -15.94
N PHE A 113 2.84 -13.12 -15.05
CA PHE A 113 3.23 -13.62 -13.74
C PHE A 113 2.03 -13.96 -12.86
N PHE A 114 0.93 -13.27 -13.05
CA PHE A 114 -0.35 -13.50 -12.35
C PHE A 114 -1.35 -14.29 -13.22
N GLY A 115 -0.86 -15.19 -14.05
CA GLY A 115 -1.71 -16.06 -14.88
C GLY A 115 -2.52 -15.33 -15.96
N GLY A 116 -2.07 -14.17 -16.40
CA GLY A 116 -2.77 -13.34 -17.39
C GLY A 116 -3.85 -12.43 -16.80
N ALA A 117 -3.95 -12.33 -15.48
CA ALA A 117 -4.88 -11.40 -14.83
C ALA A 117 -4.49 -9.94 -15.07
N LYS A 118 -5.48 -9.05 -15.17
CA LYS A 118 -5.28 -7.60 -15.29
C LYS A 118 -5.11 -6.96 -13.90
N VAL A 119 -4.04 -7.31 -13.22
CA VAL A 119 -3.84 -6.97 -11.79
C VAL A 119 -3.81 -5.47 -11.53
N TRP A 120 -3.29 -4.67 -12.46
CA TRP A 120 -3.24 -3.22 -12.31
C TRP A 120 -4.62 -2.58 -12.37
N GLN A 121 -5.49 -3.10 -13.22
CA GLN A 121 -6.90 -2.70 -13.26
C GLN A 121 -7.59 -3.07 -11.95
N GLN A 122 -7.39 -4.28 -11.44
CA GLN A 122 -7.95 -4.71 -10.15
C GLN A 122 -7.52 -3.79 -9.00
N PHE A 123 -6.22 -3.44 -8.90
CA PHE A 123 -5.75 -2.49 -7.89
C PHE A 123 -6.38 -1.10 -8.05
N SER A 124 -6.54 -0.62 -9.27
CA SER A 124 -7.21 0.65 -9.55
C SER A 124 -8.68 0.64 -9.10
N ASP A 125 -9.37 -0.47 -9.33
CA ASP A 125 -10.76 -0.66 -8.92
C ASP A 125 -10.90 -0.74 -7.38
N TYR A 126 -9.95 -1.39 -6.70
CA TYR A 126 -9.90 -1.45 -5.24
C TYR A 126 -9.61 -0.07 -4.64
N LEU A 127 -8.70 0.69 -5.24
CA LEU A 127 -8.37 2.03 -4.78
C LEU A 127 -9.58 2.96 -4.80
N GLY A 128 -10.49 2.82 -5.76
CA GLY A 128 -11.75 3.56 -5.82
C GLY A 128 -12.71 3.29 -4.65
N LYS A 129 -12.50 2.20 -3.90
CA LYS A 129 -13.34 1.80 -2.76
C LYS A 129 -12.71 2.15 -1.40
N VAL A 130 -11.48 2.62 -1.38
CA VAL A 130 -10.79 2.98 -0.14
C VAL A 130 -11.45 4.21 0.47
N PRO A 131 -11.94 4.15 1.71
CA PRO A 131 -12.53 5.31 2.36
C PRO A 131 -11.47 6.36 2.69
N SER A 132 -11.90 7.62 2.74
CA SER A 132 -11.06 8.68 3.26
C SER A 132 -10.82 8.46 4.76
N VAL A 133 -9.56 8.50 5.18
CA VAL A 133 -9.15 8.32 6.58
C VAL A 133 -8.43 9.57 7.06
N ASN A 134 -8.89 10.11 8.18
CA ASN A 134 -8.14 11.11 8.91
C ASN A 134 -7.19 10.38 9.88
N TYR A 135 -5.92 10.34 9.55
CA TYR A 135 -4.90 9.67 10.35
C TYR A 135 -4.62 10.37 11.70
N GLY A 136 -4.95 11.67 11.83
CA GLY A 136 -4.65 12.43 13.04
C GLY A 136 -3.14 12.64 13.24
N MET A 137 -2.79 13.13 14.42
CA MET A 137 -1.40 13.49 14.76
C MET A 137 -0.58 12.31 15.32
N TYR A 138 -1.23 11.31 15.89
CA TYR A 138 -0.61 10.23 16.67
C TYR A 138 -0.76 8.84 16.03
N THR A 139 -0.92 8.79 14.73
CA THR A 139 -1.10 7.52 13.99
C THR A 139 0.10 6.59 14.14
N TYR A 140 1.32 7.13 14.10
CA TYR A 140 2.52 6.31 14.21
C TYR A 140 2.73 5.77 15.62
N GLU A 141 2.38 6.54 16.65
CA GLU A 141 2.38 6.11 18.04
C GLU A 141 1.35 5.00 18.27
N ALA A 142 0.16 5.14 17.68
CA ALA A 142 -0.87 4.12 17.74
C ALA A 142 -0.47 2.83 17.02
N ASP A 143 0.10 2.93 15.81
CA ASP A 143 0.60 1.80 15.04
C ASP A 143 1.71 1.05 15.80
N ALA A 144 2.67 1.79 16.35
CA ALA A 144 3.75 1.22 17.14
C ALA A 144 3.25 0.51 18.41
N ALA A 145 2.25 1.10 19.08
CA ALA A 145 1.65 0.51 20.27
C ALA A 145 0.90 -0.78 19.93
N VAL A 146 0.12 -0.80 18.84
CA VAL A 146 -0.54 -2.02 18.35
C VAL A 146 0.49 -3.10 18.04
N ALA A 147 1.52 -2.78 17.25
CA ALA A 147 2.56 -3.72 16.88
C ALA A 147 3.28 -4.32 18.10
N ALA A 148 3.53 -3.52 19.15
CA ALA A 148 4.17 -3.97 20.37
C ALA A 148 3.28 -4.93 21.20
N GLN A 149 1.97 -4.81 21.12
CA GLN A 149 1.02 -5.63 21.89
C GLN A 149 0.55 -6.90 21.16
N LEU A 150 0.70 -7.00 19.83
CA LEU A 150 0.30 -8.19 19.06
C LEU A 150 0.88 -9.50 19.57
N PRO A 151 2.17 -9.59 19.99
CA PRO A 151 2.72 -10.83 20.54
C PRO A 151 1.97 -11.33 21.78
N SER A 152 1.53 -10.43 22.67
CA SER A 152 0.80 -10.82 23.87
C SER A 152 -0.59 -11.36 23.55
N LEU A 153 -1.25 -10.82 22.52
CA LEU A 153 -2.51 -11.34 22.01
C LEU A 153 -2.35 -12.77 21.48
N ILE A 154 -1.30 -13.02 20.70
CA ILE A 154 -0.97 -14.36 20.14
C ILE A 154 -0.70 -15.35 21.27
N GLN A 155 -0.13 -14.90 22.39
CA GLN A 155 0.15 -15.71 23.58
C GLN A 155 -1.08 -15.94 24.48
N GLY A 156 -2.26 -15.44 24.08
CA GLY A 156 -3.53 -15.67 24.76
C GLY A 156 -3.93 -14.60 25.78
N THR A 157 -3.27 -13.42 25.80
CA THR A 157 -3.75 -12.31 26.61
C THR A 157 -5.14 -11.87 26.12
N PRO A 158 -6.14 -11.68 27.02
CA PRO A 158 -7.47 -11.22 26.62
C PRO A 158 -7.43 -9.93 25.80
N VAL A 159 -8.27 -9.86 24.76
CA VAL A 159 -8.31 -8.73 23.80
C VAL A 159 -8.50 -7.40 24.52
N ASP A 160 -9.44 -7.32 25.47
CA ASP A 160 -9.72 -6.08 26.22
C ASP A 160 -8.47 -5.58 26.95
N LYS A 161 -7.70 -6.48 27.59
CA LYS A 161 -6.46 -6.11 28.27
C LYS A 161 -5.39 -5.62 27.28
N VAL A 162 -5.32 -6.21 26.10
CA VAL A 162 -4.42 -5.76 25.03
C VAL A 162 -4.80 -4.36 24.56
N LEU A 163 -6.09 -4.10 24.35
CA LEU A 163 -6.61 -2.78 23.97
C LEU A 163 -6.34 -1.72 25.04
N ASP A 164 -6.55 -2.04 26.33
CA ASP A 164 -6.22 -1.15 27.44
C ASP A 164 -4.74 -0.80 27.48
N ASN A 165 -3.85 -1.79 27.28
CA ASN A 165 -2.41 -1.56 27.24
C ASN A 165 -2.02 -0.65 26.05
N ILE A 166 -2.60 -0.85 24.87
CA ILE A 166 -2.40 0.01 23.71
C ILE A 166 -2.82 1.44 24.03
N GLN A 167 -4.03 1.61 24.58
CA GLN A 167 -4.56 2.92 24.95
C GLN A 167 -3.65 3.65 25.95
N GLN A 168 -3.20 2.96 27.00
CA GLN A 168 -2.28 3.52 28.00
C GLN A 168 -0.94 3.91 27.38
N GLN A 169 -0.39 3.07 26.51
CA GLN A 169 0.88 3.33 25.84
C GLN A 169 0.80 4.57 24.93
N VAL A 170 -0.28 4.70 24.16
CA VAL A 170 -0.50 5.89 23.31
C VAL A 170 -0.72 7.12 24.17
N ALA A 171 -1.57 7.05 25.20
CA ALA A 171 -1.85 8.17 26.09
C ALA A 171 -0.59 8.70 26.78
N ALA A 172 0.36 7.83 27.14
CA ALA A 172 1.64 8.23 27.73
C ALA A 172 2.57 9.01 26.77
N GLN A 173 2.35 8.89 25.46
CA GLN A 173 3.15 9.55 24.41
C GLN A 173 2.52 10.88 23.94
N ILE A 174 1.22 11.08 24.24
CA ILE A 174 0.52 12.32 23.91
C ILE A 174 0.88 13.37 24.99
N LYS A 175 1.58 14.42 24.55
CA LYS A 175 1.93 15.58 25.41
C LYS A 175 1.00 16.75 25.13
#